data_16646448fb0b9526a6b5c981d32cb387
#
_entry.id   16646448fb0b9526a6b5c981d32cb387
#
_cell.length_a   1.000
_cell.length_b   1.000
_cell.length_c   1.000
_cell.angle_alpha   90.00
_cell.angle_beta   90.00
_cell.angle_gamma   90.00
#
_symmetry.space_group_name_H-M   'P 1'
#
loop_
_entity.id
_entity.type
_entity.pdbx_description
1 polymer ?
#
loop_
_entity_poly.entity_id
_entity_poly.type
_entity_poly.pdbx_seq_one_letter_code
_entity_poly.pdbx_strand_id
1 'polypeptide(L)'
;YEKKVYELAGHEFNLNSPKQLGEVLFDELKLADKPKKTKTGQYTTNEEVLDQLATEHEIARVLLDYREATKLKSTYVDALPEFISKKTGRIHTSFSQAVTTTGRLASSDPNIQNIPVRTEQGQEIRRAFVAGSKDFALLAADYSQIELRIMAHLSGDQHMKAAFESGEDIHTATAARVFGVALADVTSDMRRKAKMVNFGIIYGISAFGLAQRLRIPRKEAAEIIESYFKQYPAVKACMDGIIETARNKGYVETIAGRRRHIRDINTANGTVRAAAERYAINAPIQGSAADMIKIAMIRIHDMLNQKNAKTRLLLQVHDELVFELHKDEHELIEEIRKLMSDALPLSVPVVVDCGTGNNWLEAH
;
A
#
# COMPACT_ATOMS: atom_id res chain seq x y z
N TYR A 1 -24.67 -8.01 -10.91
CA TYR A 1 -24.64 -8.15 -9.44
C TYR A 1 -25.97 -7.73 -8.81
N GLU A 2 -26.49 -6.53 -9.05
CA GLU A 2 -27.72 -6.00 -8.45
C GLU A 2 -28.91 -6.97 -8.56
N LYS A 3 -29.23 -7.43 -9.77
CA LYS A 3 -30.29 -8.42 -10.02
C LYS A 3 -30.08 -9.71 -9.22
N LYS A 4 -28.82 -10.16 -9.14
CA LYS A 4 -28.49 -11.38 -8.38
C LYS A 4 -28.70 -11.22 -6.89
N VAL A 5 -28.40 -10.04 -6.34
CA VAL A 5 -28.68 -9.75 -4.93
C VAL A 5 -30.18 -9.76 -4.65
N TYR A 6 -31.01 -9.17 -5.52
CA TYR A 6 -32.47 -9.17 -5.39
C TYR A 6 -33.08 -10.59 -5.49
N GLU A 7 -32.56 -11.42 -6.41
CA GLU A 7 -32.93 -12.83 -6.48
C GLU A 7 -32.65 -13.56 -5.16
N LEU A 8 -31.48 -13.36 -4.58
CA LEU A 8 -31.06 -13.99 -3.33
C LEU A 8 -31.81 -13.45 -2.10
N ALA A 9 -32.23 -12.19 -2.13
CA ALA A 9 -32.99 -11.54 -1.08
C ALA A 9 -34.52 -11.84 -1.19
N GLY A 10 -35.00 -12.20 -2.39
CA GLY A 10 -36.42 -12.42 -2.69
C GLY A 10 -37.20 -11.15 -3.02
N HIS A 11 -36.60 -9.97 -2.95
CA HIS A 11 -37.21 -8.67 -3.29
C HIS A 11 -36.18 -7.61 -3.60
N GLU A 12 -36.62 -6.49 -4.19
CA GLU A 12 -35.79 -5.31 -4.46
C GLU A 12 -35.72 -4.40 -3.21
N PHE A 13 -34.54 -3.81 -2.99
CA PHE A 13 -34.29 -2.82 -1.94
C PHE A 13 -33.10 -1.92 -2.32
N ASN A 14 -32.88 -0.84 -1.60
CA ASN A 14 -31.74 0.05 -1.89
C ASN A 14 -30.44 -0.55 -1.33
N LEU A 15 -29.62 -1.16 -2.20
CA LEU A 15 -28.31 -1.74 -1.89
C LEU A 15 -27.29 -0.73 -1.32
N ASN A 16 -27.46 0.55 -1.63
CA ASN A 16 -26.61 1.63 -1.13
C ASN A 16 -27.08 2.18 0.22
N SER A 17 -28.20 1.67 0.77
CA SER A 17 -28.67 2.00 2.11
C SER A 17 -28.14 1.01 3.13
N PRO A 18 -27.19 1.37 4.03
CA PRO A 18 -26.68 0.46 5.05
C PRO A 18 -27.77 -0.04 6.00
N LYS A 19 -28.84 0.76 6.17
CA LYS A 19 -30.00 0.38 7.01
C LYS A 19 -30.78 -0.75 6.36
N GLN A 20 -31.27 -0.57 5.13
CA GLN A 20 -32.05 -1.62 4.43
C GLN A 20 -31.23 -2.88 4.21
N LEU A 21 -29.96 -2.72 3.80
CA LEU A 21 -29.06 -3.86 3.67
C LEU A 21 -28.88 -4.63 4.98
N GLY A 22 -28.75 -3.93 6.11
CA GLY A 22 -28.65 -4.57 7.41
C GLY A 22 -29.93 -5.31 7.82
N GLU A 23 -31.08 -4.73 7.55
CA GLU A 23 -32.41 -5.36 7.78
C GLU A 23 -32.53 -6.65 6.95
N VAL A 24 -32.23 -6.61 5.66
CA VAL A 24 -32.27 -7.79 4.77
C VAL A 24 -31.32 -8.88 5.25
N LEU A 25 -30.07 -8.56 5.52
CA LEU A 25 -29.05 -9.57 5.87
C LEU A 25 -29.32 -10.21 7.26
N PHE A 26 -29.77 -9.43 8.24
CA PHE A 26 -29.77 -9.86 9.63
C PHE A 26 -31.17 -10.08 10.21
N ASP A 27 -32.21 -9.38 9.76
CA ASP A 27 -33.58 -9.57 10.25
C ASP A 27 -34.35 -10.55 9.35
N GLU A 28 -34.24 -10.47 8.03
CA GLU A 28 -34.96 -11.31 7.08
C GLU A 28 -34.22 -12.62 6.82
N LEU A 29 -32.97 -12.55 6.33
CA LEU A 29 -32.16 -13.72 5.95
C LEU A 29 -31.45 -14.37 7.15
N LYS A 30 -31.35 -13.68 8.30
CA LYS A 30 -30.73 -14.14 9.55
C LYS A 30 -29.33 -14.74 9.38
N LEU A 31 -28.48 -14.09 8.60
CA LEU A 31 -27.16 -14.60 8.24
C LEU A 31 -26.16 -14.62 9.41
N ALA A 32 -26.50 -14.08 10.57
CA ALA A 32 -25.68 -14.16 11.78
C ALA A 32 -26.53 -14.14 13.04
N ASP A 33 -26.18 -14.96 14.03
CA ASP A 33 -26.90 -15.03 15.32
C ASP A 33 -26.78 -13.75 16.15
N LYS A 34 -25.58 -13.08 16.10
CA LYS A 34 -25.28 -11.89 16.87
C LYS A 34 -24.58 -10.82 15.99
N PRO A 35 -25.34 -10.16 15.08
CA PRO A 35 -24.79 -9.19 14.19
C PRO A 35 -24.26 -7.97 14.95
N LYS A 36 -23.09 -7.46 14.53
CA LYS A 36 -22.50 -6.25 15.10
C LYS A 36 -23.39 -5.05 14.79
N LYS A 37 -23.59 -4.18 15.79
CA LYS A 37 -24.29 -2.90 15.63
C LYS A 37 -23.38 -1.73 15.92
N THR A 38 -23.64 -0.61 15.26
CA THR A 38 -23.00 0.68 15.52
C THR A 38 -23.47 1.24 16.88
N LYS A 39 -22.82 2.31 17.36
CA LYS A 39 -23.26 3.01 18.57
C LYS A 39 -24.69 3.56 18.48
N THR A 40 -25.18 3.78 17.26
CA THR A 40 -26.55 4.25 16.99
C THR A 40 -27.56 3.12 16.83
N GLY A 41 -27.16 1.87 17.06
CA GLY A 41 -28.04 0.69 16.99
C GLY A 41 -28.26 0.11 15.58
N GLN A 42 -27.65 0.71 14.53
CA GLN A 42 -27.75 0.22 13.16
C GLN A 42 -26.80 -0.96 12.94
N TYR A 43 -27.19 -1.92 12.13
CA TYR A 43 -26.33 -3.05 11.74
C TYR A 43 -25.08 -2.55 10.99
N THR A 44 -23.94 -3.16 11.31
CA THR A 44 -22.69 -2.92 10.62
C THR A 44 -22.62 -3.82 9.39
N THR A 45 -22.55 -3.22 8.21
CA THR A 45 -22.45 -3.92 6.91
C THR A 45 -21.18 -3.53 6.16
N ASN A 46 -20.08 -3.25 6.90
CA ASN A 46 -18.80 -2.90 6.30
C ASN A 46 -18.17 -4.13 5.60
N GLU A 47 -17.08 -3.89 4.87
CA GLU A 47 -16.37 -4.91 4.11
C GLU A 47 -15.94 -6.09 5.00
N GLU A 48 -15.43 -5.82 6.22
CA GLU A 48 -15.03 -6.87 7.17
C GLU A 48 -16.17 -7.83 7.52
N VAL A 49 -17.38 -7.29 7.76
CA VAL A 49 -18.56 -8.11 8.09
C VAL A 49 -19.03 -8.90 6.87
N LEU A 50 -19.07 -8.27 5.69
CA LEU A 50 -19.45 -8.97 4.46
C LEU A 50 -18.45 -10.05 4.08
N ASP A 51 -17.14 -9.80 4.24
CA ASP A 51 -16.08 -10.80 4.02
C ASP A 51 -16.26 -12.04 4.90
N GLN A 52 -16.62 -11.86 6.17
CA GLN A 52 -16.91 -12.97 7.07
C GLN A 52 -18.11 -13.77 6.60
N LEU A 53 -19.20 -13.09 6.22
CA LEU A 53 -20.41 -13.72 5.73
C LEU A 53 -20.24 -14.40 4.36
N ALA A 54 -19.34 -13.87 3.51
CA ALA A 54 -19.07 -14.40 2.17
C ALA A 54 -18.45 -15.80 2.16
N THR A 55 -17.92 -16.27 3.30
CA THR A 55 -17.41 -17.65 3.44
C THR A 55 -18.53 -18.69 3.37
N GLU A 56 -19.73 -18.34 3.82
CA GLU A 56 -20.87 -19.25 3.94
C GLU A 56 -22.08 -18.81 3.12
N HIS A 57 -22.17 -17.52 2.76
CA HIS A 57 -23.35 -16.93 2.13
C HIS A 57 -23.03 -16.28 0.78
N GLU A 58 -23.64 -16.78 -0.29
CA GLU A 58 -23.47 -16.27 -1.66
C GLU A 58 -23.84 -14.78 -1.77
N ILE A 59 -24.95 -14.35 -1.14
CA ILE A 59 -25.41 -12.96 -1.19
C ILE A 59 -24.33 -11.97 -0.69
N ALA A 60 -23.59 -12.33 0.35
CA ALA A 60 -22.53 -11.48 0.89
C ALA A 60 -21.36 -11.35 -0.10
N ARG A 61 -21.02 -12.42 -0.83
CA ARG A 61 -20.01 -12.41 -1.89
C ARG A 61 -20.42 -11.51 -3.03
N VAL A 62 -21.65 -11.68 -3.54
CA VAL A 62 -22.19 -10.87 -4.62
C VAL A 62 -22.31 -9.38 -4.23
N LEU A 63 -22.59 -9.09 -2.95
CA LEU A 63 -22.60 -7.72 -2.42
C LEU A 63 -21.23 -7.09 -2.38
N LEU A 64 -20.17 -7.84 -2.09
CA LEU A 64 -18.78 -7.35 -2.18
C LEU A 64 -18.43 -6.97 -3.62
N ASP A 65 -18.73 -7.87 -4.57
CA ASP A 65 -18.52 -7.62 -6.00
C ASP A 65 -19.34 -6.42 -6.50
N TYR A 66 -20.60 -6.30 -6.07
CA TYR A 66 -21.44 -5.13 -6.38
C TYR A 66 -20.83 -3.83 -5.87
N ARG A 67 -20.36 -3.80 -4.63
CA ARG A 67 -19.73 -2.61 -4.04
C ARG A 67 -18.45 -2.23 -4.74
N GLU A 68 -17.61 -3.20 -5.09
CA GLU A 68 -16.41 -2.96 -5.86
C GLU A 68 -16.74 -2.36 -7.23
N ALA A 69 -17.64 -2.99 -7.98
CA ALA A 69 -18.07 -2.51 -9.29
C ALA A 69 -18.70 -1.11 -9.23
N THR A 70 -19.55 -0.84 -8.23
CA THR A 70 -20.18 0.47 -8.03
C THR A 70 -19.13 1.54 -7.71
N LYS A 71 -18.16 1.23 -6.85
CA LYS A 71 -17.06 2.13 -6.51
C LYS A 71 -16.19 2.44 -7.73
N LEU A 72 -15.82 1.41 -8.51
CA LEU A 72 -15.04 1.58 -9.73
C LEU A 72 -15.79 2.45 -10.73
N LYS A 73 -17.08 2.18 -10.94
CA LYS A 73 -17.92 2.96 -11.84
C LYS A 73 -18.00 4.41 -11.41
N SER A 74 -18.44 4.68 -10.20
CA SER A 74 -18.70 6.06 -9.75
C SER A 74 -17.43 6.88 -9.58
N THR A 75 -16.34 6.27 -9.07
CA THR A 75 -15.11 7.00 -8.73
C THR A 75 -14.20 7.20 -9.95
N TYR A 76 -14.20 6.26 -10.89
CA TYR A 76 -13.27 6.29 -12.02
C TYR A 76 -13.97 6.35 -13.37
N VAL A 77 -14.88 5.43 -13.70
CA VAL A 77 -15.46 5.35 -15.05
C VAL A 77 -16.32 6.57 -15.36
N ASP A 78 -17.18 6.96 -14.44
CA ASP A 78 -18.06 8.13 -14.64
C ASP A 78 -17.33 9.45 -14.36
N ALA A 79 -16.48 9.49 -13.32
CA ALA A 79 -15.87 10.73 -12.85
C ALA A 79 -14.63 11.16 -13.64
N LEU A 80 -13.72 10.25 -14.03
CA LEU A 80 -12.47 10.64 -14.70
C LEU A 80 -12.66 11.40 -16.00
N PRO A 81 -13.64 11.07 -16.88
CA PRO A 81 -13.88 11.83 -18.10
C PRO A 81 -14.20 13.31 -17.86
N GLU A 82 -14.84 13.64 -16.72
CA GLU A 82 -15.17 15.04 -16.36
C GLU A 82 -13.92 15.88 -16.05
N PHE A 83 -12.81 15.23 -15.70
CA PHE A 83 -11.52 15.89 -15.45
C PHE A 83 -10.68 16.10 -16.72
N ILE A 84 -11.14 15.67 -17.88
CA ILE A 84 -10.39 15.89 -19.12
C ILE A 84 -10.38 17.38 -19.47
N SER A 85 -9.19 17.97 -19.45
CA SER A 85 -9.00 19.37 -19.81
C SER A 85 -9.31 19.61 -21.28
N LYS A 86 -10.24 20.51 -21.58
CA LYS A 86 -10.57 20.92 -22.97
C LYS A 86 -9.38 21.52 -23.72
N LYS A 87 -8.39 22.07 -22.99
CA LYS A 87 -7.21 22.70 -23.57
C LYS A 87 -6.17 21.67 -24.02
N THR A 88 -6.00 20.58 -23.26
CA THR A 88 -4.90 19.61 -23.48
C THR A 88 -5.38 18.23 -23.91
N GLY A 89 -6.69 17.92 -23.74
CA GLY A 89 -7.24 16.58 -23.94
C GLY A 89 -6.76 15.54 -22.91
N ARG A 90 -6.15 16.00 -21.80
CA ARG A 90 -5.51 15.14 -20.78
C ARG A 90 -6.11 15.40 -19.39
N ILE A 91 -5.97 14.43 -18.51
CA ILE A 91 -6.29 14.57 -17.09
C ILE A 91 -5.06 15.10 -16.37
N HIS A 92 -5.24 16.13 -15.54
CA HIS A 92 -4.20 16.74 -14.72
C HIS A 92 -4.59 16.66 -13.25
N THR A 93 -3.87 15.85 -12.49
CA THR A 93 -4.02 15.84 -11.03
C THR A 93 -3.22 16.95 -10.38
N SER A 94 -3.62 17.36 -9.18
CA SER A 94 -2.86 18.28 -8.33
C SER A 94 -2.10 17.49 -7.27
N PHE A 95 -0.80 17.72 -7.15
CA PHE A 95 0.02 17.12 -6.09
C PHE A 95 0.29 18.13 -4.97
N SER A 96 -0.11 17.78 -3.75
CA SER A 96 0.22 18.55 -2.56
C SER A 96 1.42 17.93 -1.82
N GLN A 97 2.38 18.78 -1.41
CA GLN A 97 3.57 18.37 -0.68
C GLN A 97 3.42 18.45 0.84
N ALA A 98 2.40 19.13 1.35
CA ALA A 98 2.27 19.52 2.75
C ALA A 98 1.06 18.90 3.48
N VAL A 99 0.29 18.04 2.82
CA VAL A 99 -0.95 17.46 3.40
C VAL A 99 -0.66 16.24 4.27
N THR A 100 0.29 15.39 3.86
CA THR A 100 0.55 14.16 4.59
C THR A 100 1.56 14.36 5.72
N THR A 101 1.33 13.69 6.85
CA THR A 101 2.25 13.75 8.01
C THR A 101 3.55 12.96 7.80
N THR A 102 3.63 12.12 6.78
CA THR A 102 4.80 11.31 6.43
C THR A 102 5.72 11.97 5.40
N GLY A 103 5.30 13.09 4.82
CA GLY A 103 6.02 13.73 3.71
C GLY A 103 5.73 13.12 2.34
N ARG A 104 4.84 12.12 2.24
CA ARG A 104 4.36 11.63 0.94
C ARG A 104 3.59 12.73 0.20
N LEU A 105 3.61 12.69 -1.13
CA LEU A 105 2.72 13.51 -1.95
C LEU A 105 1.27 13.03 -1.79
N ALA A 106 0.33 13.95 -1.87
CA ALA A 106 -1.10 13.65 -1.95
C ALA A 106 -1.65 14.14 -3.28
N SER A 107 -2.31 13.25 -4.02
CA SER A 107 -2.96 13.56 -5.29
C SER A 107 -4.43 13.90 -5.06
N SER A 108 -4.92 14.97 -5.72
CA SER A 108 -6.33 15.38 -5.69
C SER A 108 -6.77 15.95 -7.03
N ASP A 109 -8.05 15.94 -7.27
CA ASP A 109 -8.74 16.58 -8.38
C ASP A 109 -8.23 16.20 -9.80
N PRO A 110 -8.25 14.87 -10.13
CA PRO A 110 -8.68 13.70 -9.40
C PRO A 110 -7.55 13.04 -8.59
N ASN A 111 -7.90 12.21 -7.57
CA ASN A 111 -6.91 11.41 -6.86
C ASN A 111 -6.51 10.18 -7.69
N ILE A 112 -5.40 10.28 -8.41
CA ILE A 112 -4.86 9.20 -9.26
C ILE A 112 -4.09 8.17 -8.45
N GLN A 113 -3.60 8.50 -7.25
CA GLN A 113 -2.86 7.57 -6.40
C GLN A 113 -3.72 6.44 -5.82
N ASN A 114 -5.04 6.56 -5.86
CA ASN A 114 -5.97 5.55 -5.35
C ASN A 114 -6.54 4.61 -6.43
N ILE A 115 -6.05 4.67 -7.68
CA ILE A 115 -6.47 3.75 -8.74
C ILE A 115 -6.08 2.33 -8.34
N PRO A 116 -7.05 1.38 -8.28
CA PRO A 116 -6.80 0.03 -7.79
C PRO A 116 -5.77 -0.74 -8.62
N VAL A 117 -4.98 -1.59 -7.94
CA VAL A 117 -3.96 -2.45 -8.58
C VAL A 117 -4.12 -3.93 -8.24
N ARG A 118 -5.01 -4.28 -7.29
CA ARG A 118 -5.08 -5.64 -6.75
C ARG A 118 -6.09 -6.54 -7.44
N THR A 119 -7.19 -5.97 -7.90
CA THR A 119 -8.26 -6.72 -8.54
C THR A 119 -8.17 -6.55 -10.06
N GLU A 120 -8.58 -7.58 -10.80
CA GLU A 120 -8.59 -7.58 -12.26
C GLU A 120 -9.42 -6.41 -12.81
N GLN A 121 -10.60 -6.17 -12.25
CA GLN A 121 -11.46 -5.04 -12.63
C GLN A 121 -10.81 -3.69 -12.34
N GLY A 122 -10.11 -3.58 -11.20
CA GLY A 122 -9.36 -2.37 -10.85
C GLY A 122 -8.19 -2.12 -11.79
N GLN A 123 -7.49 -3.16 -12.21
CA GLN A 123 -6.40 -3.08 -13.18
C GLN A 123 -6.87 -2.59 -14.56
N GLU A 124 -8.08 -2.94 -14.99
CA GLU A 124 -8.66 -2.44 -16.26
C GLU A 124 -8.77 -0.92 -16.29
N ILE A 125 -8.94 -0.25 -15.15
CA ILE A 125 -8.92 1.23 -15.10
C ILE A 125 -7.55 1.77 -15.54
N ARG A 126 -6.44 1.09 -15.17
CA ARG A 126 -5.09 1.49 -15.60
C ARG A 126 -4.87 1.35 -17.11
N ARG A 127 -5.59 0.45 -17.78
CA ARG A 127 -5.54 0.29 -19.25
C ARG A 127 -6.04 1.53 -19.98
N ALA A 128 -6.91 2.34 -19.37
CA ALA A 128 -7.41 3.58 -19.96
C ALA A 128 -6.37 4.71 -19.99
N PHE A 129 -5.30 4.61 -19.20
CA PHE A 129 -4.23 5.60 -19.18
C PHE A 129 -3.17 5.24 -20.22
N VAL A 130 -3.08 6.05 -21.25
CA VAL A 130 -2.23 5.85 -22.42
C VAL A 130 -1.28 7.04 -22.63
N ALA A 131 -0.23 6.85 -23.43
CA ALA A 131 0.64 7.95 -23.85
C ALA A 131 -0.09 8.92 -24.79
N GLY A 132 0.35 10.18 -24.82
CA GLY A 132 -0.30 11.26 -25.56
C GLY A 132 -0.19 11.17 -27.09
N SER A 133 0.74 10.37 -27.62
CA SER A 133 0.88 10.10 -29.05
C SER A 133 1.63 8.80 -29.32
N LYS A 134 1.63 8.37 -30.59
CA LYS A 134 2.35 7.16 -31.05
C LYS A 134 3.87 7.24 -30.95
N ASP A 135 4.42 8.42 -30.67
CA ASP A 135 5.87 8.59 -30.48
C ASP A 135 6.31 8.32 -29.05
N PHE A 136 5.36 8.03 -28.16
CA PHE A 136 5.61 7.75 -26.76
C PHE A 136 4.99 6.41 -26.34
N ALA A 137 5.63 5.78 -25.35
CA ALA A 137 5.09 4.71 -24.55
C ALA A 137 5.01 5.18 -23.07
N LEU A 138 4.25 4.49 -22.25
CA LEU A 138 4.36 4.67 -20.81
C LEU A 138 5.52 3.85 -20.27
N LEU A 139 6.30 4.43 -19.34
CA LEU A 139 7.31 3.77 -18.54
C LEU A 139 6.88 3.88 -17.09
N ALA A 140 6.81 2.74 -16.40
CA ALA A 140 6.66 2.66 -14.96
C ALA A 140 7.99 2.27 -14.33
N ALA A 141 8.44 3.00 -13.32
CA ALA A 141 9.65 2.70 -12.55
C ALA A 141 9.29 2.64 -11.08
N ASP A 142 9.31 1.44 -10.47
CA ASP A 142 8.84 1.16 -9.12
C ASP A 142 9.96 0.67 -8.21
N TYR A 143 9.98 1.17 -6.97
CA TYR A 143 10.91 0.70 -5.96
C TYR A 143 10.50 -0.68 -5.42
N SER A 144 11.35 -1.67 -5.59
CA SER A 144 11.12 -3.01 -5.06
C SER A 144 11.33 -3.05 -3.55
N GLN A 145 10.26 -3.26 -2.77
CA GLN A 145 10.30 -3.50 -1.31
C GLN A 145 11.00 -2.38 -0.51
N ILE A 146 10.86 -1.12 -0.91
CA ILE A 146 11.67 -0.02 -0.36
C ILE A 146 11.55 0.15 1.15
N GLU A 147 10.34 0.02 1.72
CA GLU A 147 10.15 0.18 3.16
C GLU A 147 10.87 -0.92 3.97
N LEU A 148 10.94 -2.16 3.44
CA LEU A 148 11.70 -3.25 4.06
C LEU A 148 13.22 -3.04 3.93
N ARG A 149 13.69 -2.48 2.82
CA ARG A 149 15.11 -2.11 2.64
C ARG A 149 15.52 -0.99 3.57
N ILE A 150 14.66 0.00 3.78
CA ILE A 150 14.87 1.08 4.77
C ILE A 150 14.91 0.49 6.18
N MET A 151 14.01 -0.46 6.52
CA MET A 151 14.05 -1.14 7.82
C MET A 151 15.35 -1.93 8.00
N ALA A 152 15.82 -2.66 6.98
CA ALA A 152 17.11 -3.36 7.01
C ALA A 152 18.29 -2.41 7.24
N HIS A 153 18.26 -1.24 6.61
CA HIS A 153 19.28 -0.20 6.80
C HIS A 153 19.24 0.39 8.22
N LEU A 154 18.05 0.81 8.69
CA LEU A 154 17.90 1.44 10.00
C LEU A 154 18.20 0.49 11.17
N SER A 155 17.77 -0.77 11.07
CA SER A 155 18.00 -1.77 12.09
C SER A 155 19.42 -2.35 12.06
N GLY A 156 20.05 -2.34 10.88
CA GLY A 156 21.34 -3.03 10.69
C GLY A 156 21.23 -4.55 10.80
N ASP A 157 20.01 -5.13 10.76
CA ASP A 157 19.78 -6.55 10.94
C ASP A 157 20.49 -7.37 9.85
N GLN A 158 21.40 -8.27 10.30
CA GLN A 158 22.27 -9.01 9.39
C GLN A 158 21.50 -9.99 8.50
N HIS A 159 20.42 -10.58 9.02
CA HIS A 159 19.63 -11.54 8.25
C HIS A 159 18.79 -10.85 7.17
N MET A 160 18.20 -9.68 7.51
CA MET A 160 17.52 -8.88 6.48
C MET A 160 18.48 -8.36 5.43
N LYS A 161 19.67 -7.89 5.84
CA LYS A 161 20.69 -7.39 4.90
C LYS A 161 21.17 -8.50 3.97
N ALA A 162 21.54 -9.66 4.50
CA ALA A 162 21.98 -10.81 3.71
C ALA A 162 20.93 -11.25 2.69
N ALA A 163 19.64 -11.27 3.04
CA ALA A 163 18.57 -11.63 2.11
C ALA A 163 18.45 -10.63 0.93
N PHE A 164 18.63 -9.31 1.20
CA PHE A 164 18.63 -8.32 0.13
C PHE A 164 19.91 -8.32 -0.71
N GLU A 165 21.05 -8.60 -0.11
CA GLU A 165 22.35 -8.71 -0.80
C GLU A 165 22.43 -9.94 -1.70
N SER A 166 21.84 -11.06 -1.28
CA SER A 166 21.77 -12.30 -2.08
C SER A 166 20.72 -12.23 -3.20
N GLY A 167 19.86 -11.23 -3.22
CA GLY A 167 18.74 -11.11 -4.16
C GLY A 167 17.60 -12.10 -3.88
N GLU A 168 17.56 -12.70 -2.70
CA GLU A 168 16.45 -13.57 -2.28
C GLU A 168 15.16 -12.78 -2.10
N ASP A 169 14.02 -13.43 -2.38
CA ASP A 169 12.72 -12.87 -2.02
C ASP A 169 12.59 -12.76 -0.50
N ILE A 170 12.58 -11.54 0.01
CA ILE A 170 12.55 -11.25 1.46
C ILE A 170 11.37 -11.92 2.17
N HIS A 171 10.24 -12.12 1.51
CA HIS A 171 9.08 -12.79 2.11
C HIS A 171 9.29 -14.28 2.21
N THR A 172 9.95 -14.90 1.24
CA THR A 172 10.36 -16.31 1.29
C THR A 172 11.44 -16.53 2.34
N ALA A 173 12.45 -15.68 2.39
CA ALA A 173 13.50 -15.73 3.41
C ALA A 173 12.92 -15.57 4.84
N THR A 174 11.98 -14.65 5.02
CA THR A 174 11.28 -14.49 6.30
C THR A 174 10.42 -15.71 6.64
N ALA A 175 9.70 -16.28 5.66
CA ALA A 175 8.90 -17.48 5.87
C ALA A 175 9.75 -18.66 6.32
N ALA A 176 10.85 -18.93 5.63
CA ALA A 176 11.79 -20.01 5.99
C ALA A 176 12.25 -19.89 7.46
N ARG A 177 12.65 -18.68 7.87
CA ARG A 177 13.13 -18.41 9.22
C ARG A 177 12.04 -18.50 10.29
N VAL A 178 10.89 -17.84 10.05
CA VAL A 178 9.79 -17.76 11.04
C VAL A 178 9.14 -19.12 11.26
N PHE A 179 8.98 -19.91 10.21
CA PHE A 179 8.37 -21.25 10.27
C PHE A 179 9.39 -22.38 10.44
N GLY A 180 10.70 -22.08 10.42
CA GLY A 180 11.77 -23.07 10.65
C GLY A 180 11.89 -24.12 9.57
N VAL A 181 11.67 -23.75 8.30
CA VAL A 181 11.75 -24.64 7.13
C VAL A 181 12.87 -24.20 6.18
N ALA A 182 13.33 -25.09 5.29
CA ALA A 182 14.27 -24.71 4.24
C ALA A 182 13.59 -23.76 3.23
N LEU A 183 14.37 -22.92 2.53
CA LEU A 183 13.84 -21.99 1.51
C LEU A 183 13.02 -22.70 0.44
N ALA A 184 13.47 -23.91 0.02
CA ALA A 184 12.78 -24.72 -1.00
C ALA A 184 11.42 -25.28 -0.52
N ASP A 185 11.24 -25.39 0.80
CA ASP A 185 10.02 -25.96 1.41
C ASP A 185 9.00 -24.90 1.78
N VAL A 186 9.28 -23.61 1.49
CA VAL A 186 8.35 -22.52 1.77
C VAL A 186 7.13 -22.62 0.85
N THR A 187 5.97 -22.86 1.45
CA THR A 187 4.69 -22.88 0.71
C THR A 187 4.22 -21.47 0.39
N SER A 188 3.32 -21.36 -0.60
CA SER A 188 2.68 -20.09 -0.95
C SER A 188 1.94 -19.45 0.24
N ASP A 189 1.33 -20.27 1.12
CA ASP A 189 0.66 -19.78 2.32
C ASP A 189 1.64 -19.23 3.35
N MET A 190 2.76 -19.92 3.60
CA MET A 190 3.83 -19.43 4.47
C MET A 190 4.39 -18.10 3.95
N ARG A 191 4.67 -18.00 2.64
CA ARG A 191 5.12 -16.76 2.02
C ARG A 191 4.10 -15.64 2.15
N ARG A 192 2.82 -15.93 1.94
CA ARG A 192 1.71 -14.98 2.13
C ARG A 192 1.63 -14.48 3.58
N LYS A 193 1.70 -15.40 4.56
CA LYS A 193 1.75 -15.06 5.99
C LYS A 193 2.96 -14.19 6.32
N ALA A 194 4.15 -14.56 5.85
CA ALA A 194 5.38 -13.79 6.06
C ALA A 194 5.33 -12.40 5.42
N LYS A 195 4.74 -12.26 4.21
CA LYS A 195 4.50 -10.95 3.59
C LYS A 195 3.63 -10.06 4.48
N MET A 196 2.56 -10.62 5.03
CA MET A 196 1.66 -9.89 5.94
C MET A 196 2.37 -9.48 7.24
N VAL A 197 3.25 -10.35 7.76
CA VAL A 197 4.05 -10.08 8.97
C VAL A 197 5.09 -8.99 8.68
N ASN A 198 5.87 -9.10 7.61
CA ASN A 198 6.89 -8.13 7.23
C ASN A 198 6.32 -6.71 7.17
N PHE A 199 5.23 -6.52 6.41
CA PHE A 199 4.58 -5.21 6.37
C PHE A 199 3.87 -4.85 7.67
N GLY A 200 3.22 -5.84 8.31
CA GLY A 200 2.54 -5.63 9.58
C GLY A 200 3.46 -5.11 10.68
N ILE A 201 4.65 -5.67 10.81
CA ILE A 201 5.65 -5.26 11.82
C ILE A 201 6.10 -3.82 11.58
N ILE A 202 6.43 -3.44 10.35
CA ILE A 202 6.78 -2.06 10.00
C ILE A 202 5.67 -1.08 10.41
N TYR A 203 4.40 -1.51 10.31
CA TYR A 203 3.25 -0.68 10.70
C TYR A 203 2.82 -0.87 12.16
N GLY A 204 3.61 -1.57 12.97
CA GLY A 204 3.34 -1.79 14.40
C GLY A 204 2.10 -2.64 14.65
N ILE A 205 1.87 -3.69 13.84
CA ILE A 205 0.71 -4.57 13.98
C ILE A 205 0.73 -5.30 15.33
N SER A 206 -0.45 -5.39 15.97
CA SER A 206 -0.64 -6.22 17.14
C SER A 206 -0.99 -7.66 16.77
N ALA A 207 -0.83 -8.61 17.72
CA ALA A 207 -1.27 -9.99 17.52
C ALA A 207 -2.76 -10.09 17.19
N PHE A 208 -3.60 -9.20 17.73
CA PHE A 208 -5.01 -9.11 17.38
C PHE A 208 -5.20 -8.68 15.90
N GLY A 209 -4.53 -7.63 15.47
CA GLY A 209 -4.62 -7.16 14.08
C GLY A 209 -4.08 -8.17 13.06
N LEU A 210 -2.99 -8.90 13.41
CA LEU A 210 -2.45 -9.95 12.56
C LEU A 210 -3.40 -11.15 12.47
N ALA A 211 -3.98 -11.57 13.60
CA ALA A 211 -4.96 -12.66 13.67
C ALA A 211 -6.17 -12.40 12.77
N GLN A 212 -6.72 -11.19 12.81
CA GLN A 212 -7.83 -10.78 11.93
C GLN A 212 -7.44 -10.86 10.45
N ARG A 213 -6.28 -10.30 10.08
CA ARG A 213 -5.84 -10.26 8.66
C ARG A 213 -5.51 -11.63 8.09
N LEU A 214 -4.93 -12.51 8.90
CA LEU A 214 -4.57 -13.87 8.49
C LEU A 214 -5.71 -14.88 8.68
N ARG A 215 -6.78 -14.50 9.41
CA ARG A 215 -7.89 -15.39 9.82
C ARG A 215 -7.39 -16.61 10.59
N ILE A 216 -6.48 -16.36 11.56
CA ILE A 216 -5.90 -17.38 12.44
C ILE A 216 -6.18 -17.04 13.90
N PRO A 217 -6.05 -18.01 14.83
CA PRO A 217 -6.16 -17.75 16.26
C PRO A 217 -5.16 -16.68 16.72
N ARG A 218 -5.60 -15.84 17.68
CA ARG A 218 -4.72 -14.78 18.24
C ARG A 218 -3.42 -15.33 18.85
N LYS A 219 -3.47 -16.54 19.40
CA LYS A 219 -2.29 -17.22 19.97
C LYS A 219 -1.28 -17.51 18.88
N GLU A 220 -1.70 -18.08 17.75
CA GLU A 220 -0.82 -18.35 16.59
C GLU A 220 -0.22 -17.06 16.04
N ALA A 221 -1.02 -15.99 15.92
CA ALA A 221 -0.52 -14.70 15.49
C ALA A 221 0.55 -14.13 16.44
N ALA A 222 0.39 -14.31 17.75
CA ALA A 222 1.38 -13.90 18.73
C ALA A 222 2.68 -14.70 18.59
N GLU A 223 2.59 -16.02 18.43
CA GLU A 223 3.74 -16.92 18.21
C GLU A 223 4.51 -16.56 16.94
N ILE A 224 3.81 -16.21 15.86
CA ILE A 224 4.44 -15.75 14.60
C ILE A 224 5.21 -14.43 14.84
N ILE A 225 4.63 -13.45 15.54
CA ILE A 225 5.29 -12.18 15.84
C ILE A 225 6.51 -12.40 16.75
N GLU A 226 6.39 -13.26 17.76
CA GLU A 226 7.50 -13.60 18.66
C GLU A 226 8.64 -14.29 17.88
N SER A 227 8.30 -15.29 17.05
CA SER A 227 9.27 -15.96 16.16
C SER A 227 9.96 -14.97 15.25
N TYR A 228 9.21 -14.02 14.64
CA TYR A 228 9.78 -12.97 13.79
C TYR A 228 10.86 -12.17 14.54
N PHE A 229 10.55 -11.65 15.73
CA PHE A 229 11.51 -10.86 16.50
C PHE A 229 12.68 -11.68 17.07
N LYS A 230 12.50 -12.98 17.28
CA LYS A 230 13.59 -13.90 17.61
C LYS A 230 14.55 -14.06 16.43
N GLN A 231 14.04 -14.09 15.20
CA GLN A 231 14.85 -14.21 13.99
C GLN A 231 15.48 -12.87 13.55
N TYR A 232 14.82 -11.75 13.87
CA TYR A 232 15.25 -10.39 13.54
C TYR A 232 15.36 -9.51 14.78
N PRO A 233 16.28 -9.82 15.72
CA PRO A 233 16.37 -9.12 17.01
C PRO A 233 16.76 -7.64 16.85
N ALA A 234 17.58 -7.31 15.85
CA ALA A 234 17.97 -5.93 15.59
C ALA A 234 16.80 -5.07 15.08
N VAL A 235 15.82 -5.66 14.39
CA VAL A 235 14.58 -4.97 14.03
C VAL A 235 13.81 -4.57 15.29
N LYS A 236 13.67 -5.49 16.26
CA LYS A 236 12.99 -5.20 17.53
C LYS A 236 13.69 -4.08 18.28
N ALA A 237 15.03 -4.17 18.43
CA ALA A 237 15.84 -3.17 19.12
C ALA A 237 15.72 -1.79 18.43
N CYS A 238 15.72 -1.74 17.10
CA CYS A 238 15.52 -0.51 16.33
C CYS A 238 14.15 0.12 16.62
N MET A 239 13.09 -0.66 16.60
CA MET A 239 11.73 -0.18 16.87
C MET A 239 11.60 0.37 18.28
N ASP A 240 12.14 -0.33 19.27
CA ASP A 240 12.17 0.12 20.68
C ASP A 240 12.96 1.43 20.84
N GLY A 241 14.12 1.54 20.17
CA GLY A 241 14.95 2.75 20.17
C GLY A 241 14.25 3.96 19.49
N ILE A 242 13.47 3.72 18.45
CA ILE A 242 12.64 4.76 17.80
C ILE A 242 11.58 5.27 18.79
N ILE A 243 10.89 4.37 19.49
CA ILE A 243 9.89 4.75 20.50
C ILE A 243 10.53 5.54 21.63
N GLU A 244 11.67 5.09 22.14
CA GLU A 244 12.42 5.79 23.20
C GLU A 244 12.86 7.18 22.73
N THR A 245 13.38 7.30 21.52
CA THR A 245 13.73 8.60 20.91
C THR A 245 12.52 9.51 20.85
N ALA A 246 11.37 8.99 20.42
CA ALA A 246 10.13 9.77 20.37
C ALA A 246 9.69 10.25 21.75
N ARG A 247 9.81 9.40 22.79
CA ARG A 247 9.48 9.75 24.18
C ARG A 247 10.37 10.85 24.73
N ASN A 248 11.66 10.78 24.43
CA ASN A 248 12.67 11.71 24.96
C ASN A 248 12.68 13.04 24.19
N LYS A 249 12.56 13.01 22.85
CA LYS A 249 12.66 14.20 21.98
C LYS A 249 11.31 14.80 21.56
N GLY A 250 10.21 14.03 21.69
CA GLY A 250 8.89 14.43 21.19
C GLY A 250 8.74 14.29 19.66
N TYR A 251 9.75 13.81 18.96
CA TYR A 251 9.74 13.59 17.51
C TYR A 251 10.65 12.43 17.10
N VAL A 252 10.46 11.96 15.88
CA VAL A 252 11.34 11.03 15.15
C VAL A 252 11.79 11.65 13.84
N GLU A 253 12.87 11.13 13.26
CA GLU A 253 13.49 11.69 12.04
C GLU A 253 13.61 10.61 10.96
N THR A 254 13.49 11.03 9.70
CA THR A 254 13.83 10.21 8.53
C THR A 254 15.36 10.18 8.34
N ILE A 255 15.84 9.30 7.44
CA ILE A 255 17.27 9.26 7.05
C ILE A 255 17.74 10.62 6.49
N ALA A 256 16.84 11.35 5.82
CA ALA A 256 17.11 12.69 5.28
C ALA A 256 16.91 13.83 6.29
N GLY A 257 16.64 13.53 7.57
CA GLY A 257 16.50 14.52 8.65
C GLY A 257 15.13 15.20 8.74
N ARG A 258 14.12 14.73 8.01
CA ARG A 258 12.73 15.22 8.17
C ARG A 258 12.20 14.82 9.54
N ARG A 259 11.66 15.77 10.31
CA ARG A 259 11.10 15.55 11.65
C ARG A 259 9.59 15.33 11.60
N ARG A 260 9.13 14.34 12.36
CA ARG A 260 7.71 14.15 12.68
C ARG A 260 7.51 14.21 14.18
N HIS A 261 6.77 15.21 14.66
CA HIS A 261 6.39 15.32 16.07
C HIS A 261 5.32 14.29 16.43
N ILE A 262 5.48 13.64 17.59
CA ILE A 262 4.57 12.62 18.13
C ILE A 262 4.01 13.12 19.46
N ARG A 263 2.95 13.91 19.39
CA ARG A 263 2.40 14.64 20.55
C ARG A 263 1.94 13.74 21.70
N ASP A 264 1.31 12.60 21.36
CA ASP A 264 0.66 11.72 22.34
C ASP A 264 1.53 10.55 22.81
N ILE A 265 2.85 10.59 22.56
CA ILE A 265 3.76 9.47 22.84
C ILE A 265 3.88 9.15 24.36
N ASN A 266 3.72 10.16 25.21
CA ASN A 266 3.81 10.06 26.66
C ASN A 266 2.43 10.15 27.36
N THR A 267 1.33 10.02 26.62
CA THR A 267 -0.02 10.06 27.21
C THR A 267 -0.26 8.90 28.17
N ALA A 268 -1.02 9.14 29.25
CA ALA A 268 -1.44 8.09 30.18
C ALA A 268 -2.44 7.11 29.57
N ASN A 269 -3.20 7.53 28.54
CA ASN A 269 -4.17 6.69 27.85
C ASN A 269 -3.45 5.64 27.00
N GLY A 270 -3.52 4.36 27.40
CA GLY A 270 -2.84 3.25 26.74
C GLY A 270 -3.19 3.05 25.27
N THR A 271 -4.46 3.28 24.90
CA THR A 271 -4.91 3.13 23.49
C THR A 271 -4.33 4.23 22.61
N VAL A 272 -4.36 5.47 23.09
CA VAL A 272 -3.80 6.63 22.38
C VAL A 272 -2.28 6.51 22.28
N ARG A 273 -1.61 6.10 23.38
CA ARG A 273 -0.17 5.85 23.40
C ARG A 273 0.25 4.76 22.41
N ALA A 274 -0.45 3.63 22.36
CA ALA A 274 -0.17 2.56 21.41
C ALA A 274 -0.32 3.02 19.94
N ALA A 275 -1.25 3.92 19.66
CA ALA A 275 -1.35 4.54 18.34
C ALA A 275 -0.17 5.48 18.05
N ALA A 276 0.25 6.29 19.02
CA ALA A 276 1.41 7.18 18.91
C ALA A 276 2.72 6.40 18.69
N GLU A 277 2.92 5.28 19.39
CA GLU A 277 4.07 4.37 19.20
C GLU A 277 4.10 3.80 17.77
N ARG A 278 2.95 3.39 17.21
CA ARG A 278 2.87 2.96 15.80
C ARG A 278 3.23 4.08 14.84
N TYR A 279 2.77 5.31 15.10
CA TYR A 279 3.15 6.47 14.28
C TYR A 279 4.64 6.79 14.38
N ALA A 280 5.24 6.62 15.56
CA ALA A 280 6.68 6.81 15.76
C ALA A 280 7.50 5.80 14.94
N ILE A 281 7.15 4.51 14.96
CA ILE A 281 7.82 3.47 14.19
C ILE A 281 7.70 3.71 12.69
N ASN A 282 6.49 4.03 12.22
CA ASN A 282 6.21 4.21 10.79
C ASN A 282 6.90 5.43 10.18
N ALA A 283 7.02 6.51 10.92
CA ALA A 283 7.42 7.79 10.35
C ALA A 283 8.84 7.80 9.77
N PRO A 284 9.87 7.24 10.41
CA PRO A 284 11.20 7.15 9.81
C PRO A 284 11.22 6.33 8.52
N ILE A 285 10.44 5.25 8.46
CA ILE A 285 10.43 4.33 7.32
C ILE A 285 9.69 4.94 6.13
N GLN A 286 8.42 5.26 6.31
CA GLN A 286 7.60 5.85 5.25
C GLN A 286 8.09 7.23 4.82
N GLY A 287 8.58 8.02 5.79
CA GLY A 287 9.13 9.33 5.51
C GLY A 287 10.43 9.25 4.71
N SER A 288 11.32 8.30 5.01
CA SER A 288 12.54 8.09 4.23
C SER A 288 12.26 7.61 2.81
N ALA A 289 11.26 6.72 2.62
CA ALA A 289 10.80 6.34 1.28
C ALA A 289 10.24 7.55 0.51
N ALA A 290 9.45 8.40 1.17
CA ALA A 290 8.92 9.63 0.58
C ALA A 290 10.03 10.64 0.24
N ASP A 291 11.07 10.76 1.07
CA ASP A 291 12.21 11.63 0.79
C ASP A 291 13.03 11.07 -0.38
N MET A 292 13.28 9.76 -0.42
CA MET A 292 14.01 9.08 -1.50
C MET A 292 13.36 9.33 -2.86
N ILE A 293 12.05 9.07 -3.00
CA ILE A 293 11.38 9.25 -4.29
C ILE A 293 11.35 10.72 -4.72
N LYS A 294 11.23 11.67 -3.79
CA LYS A 294 11.30 13.10 -4.12
C LYS A 294 12.68 13.53 -4.58
N ILE A 295 13.73 13.03 -3.94
CA ILE A 295 15.12 13.29 -4.37
C ILE A 295 15.32 12.71 -5.77
N ALA A 296 14.84 11.49 -6.03
CA ALA A 296 14.87 10.89 -7.36
C ALA A 296 14.16 11.76 -8.40
N MET A 297 12.93 12.22 -8.10
CA MET A 297 12.15 13.08 -9.00
C MET A 297 12.91 14.35 -9.37
N ILE A 298 13.55 15.02 -8.42
CA ILE A 298 14.33 16.24 -8.67
C ILE A 298 15.51 15.92 -9.58
N ARG A 299 16.30 14.90 -9.26
CA ARG A 299 17.47 14.51 -10.06
C ARG A 299 17.09 14.09 -11.48
N ILE A 300 16.00 13.33 -11.64
CA ILE A 300 15.49 12.93 -12.95
C ILE A 300 15.00 14.15 -13.73
N HIS A 301 14.28 15.06 -13.10
CA HIS A 301 13.83 16.30 -13.75
C HIS A 301 15.02 17.12 -14.28
N ASP A 302 16.05 17.29 -13.46
CA ASP A 302 17.26 18.02 -13.85
C ASP A 302 17.99 17.33 -15.02
N MET A 303 18.11 16.00 -14.97
CA MET A 303 18.72 15.20 -16.05
C MET A 303 17.94 15.34 -17.37
N LEU A 304 16.60 15.21 -17.32
CA LEU A 304 15.76 15.36 -18.52
C LEU A 304 15.88 16.75 -19.13
N ASN A 305 15.94 17.80 -18.30
CA ASN A 305 16.11 19.18 -18.76
C ASN A 305 17.50 19.41 -19.39
N GLN A 306 18.57 18.93 -18.75
CA GLN A 306 19.95 19.06 -19.27
C GLN A 306 20.11 18.38 -20.63
N LYS A 307 19.43 17.28 -20.84
CA LYS A 307 19.45 16.54 -22.11
C LYS A 307 18.48 17.10 -23.16
N ASN A 308 17.65 18.08 -22.81
CA ASN A 308 16.53 18.54 -23.62
C ASN A 308 15.63 17.36 -24.07
N ALA A 309 15.43 16.39 -23.18
CA ALA A 309 14.69 15.17 -23.46
C ALA A 309 13.21 15.45 -23.77
N LYS A 310 12.65 14.67 -24.68
CA LYS A 310 11.21 14.67 -24.98
C LYS A 310 10.42 13.86 -23.95
N THR A 311 11.07 12.88 -23.32
CA THR A 311 10.54 12.07 -22.20
C THR A 311 10.14 12.96 -21.03
N ARG A 312 9.00 12.65 -20.39
CA ARG A 312 8.41 13.47 -19.33
C ARG A 312 8.01 12.64 -18.14
N LEU A 313 8.33 13.10 -16.93
CA LEU A 313 7.74 12.57 -15.70
C LEU A 313 6.29 13.04 -15.60
N LEU A 314 5.35 12.11 -15.50
CA LEU A 314 3.90 12.38 -15.47
C LEU A 314 3.33 12.32 -14.06
N LEU A 315 3.58 11.21 -13.35
CA LEU A 315 2.92 10.88 -12.09
C LEU A 315 3.91 10.29 -11.08
N GLN A 316 3.61 10.50 -9.81
CA GLN A 316 4.15 9.74 -8.70
C GLN A 316 3.00 9.03 -7.99
N VAL A 317 3.06 7.70 -7.89
CA VAL A 317 2.01 6.87 -7.30
C VAL A 317 2.64 5.85 -6.36
N HIS A 318 2.37 5.95 -5.05
CA HIS A 318 3.00 5.14 -4.01
C HIS A 318 4.54 5.19 -4.07
N ASP A 319 5.18 4.11 -4.49
CA ASP A 319 6.63 3.99 -4.64
C ASP A 319 7.06 3.98 -6.13
N GLU A 320 6.14 4.34 -7.05
CA GLU A 320 6.27 4.30 -8.50
C GLU A 320 6.35 5.71 -9.09
N LEU A 321 7.19 5.87 -10.12
CA LEU A 321 7.22 7.02 -11.03
C LEU A 321 6.74 6.58 -12.42
N VAL A 322 5.80 7.32 -12.98
CA VAL A 322 5.25 7.05 -14.32
C VAL A 322 5.70 8.14 -15.28
N PHE A 323 6.22 7.72 -16.42
CA PHE A 323 6.74 8.61 -17.46
C PHE A 323 6.03 8.39 -18.79
N GLU A 324 6.05 9.42 -19.60
CA GLU A 324 5.83 9.35 -21.03
C GLU A 324 7.20 9.30 -21.71
N LEU A 325 7.63 8.07 -22.08
CA LEU A 325 8.95 7.78 -22.66
C LEU A 325 8.91 7.93 -24.16
N HIS A 326 9.77 8.79 -24.73
CA HIS A 326 9.88 8.94 -26.20
C HIS A 326 10.57 7.70 -26.80
N LYS A 327 10.09 7.23 -27.94
CA LYS A 327 10.60 6.02 -28.63
C LYS A 327 12.09 6.05 -28.98
N ASP A 328 12.68 7.22 -29.16
CA ASP A 328 14.09 7.40 -29.51
C ASP A 328 14.98 7.60 -28.24
N GLU A 329 14.43 7.49 -27.06
CA GLU A 329 15.12 7.80 -25.78
C GLU A 329 15.09 6.61 -24.79
N HIS A 330 15.11 5.37 -25.30
CA HIS A 330 15.08 4.16 -24.47
C HIS A 330 16.28 4.04 -23.52
N GLU A 331 17.41 4.66 -23.85
CA GLU A 331 18.60 4.72 -23.00
C GLU A 331 18.35 5.43 -21.67
N LEU A 332 17.35 6.32 -21.61
CA LEU A 332 16.99 7.03 -20.37
C LEU A 332 16.43 6.09 -19.30
N ILE A 333 15.93 4.89 -19.64
CA ILE A 333 15.41 3.93 -18.68
C ILE A 333 16.48 3.56 -17.66
N GLU A 334 17.70 3.23 -18.10
CA GLU A 334 18.78 2.85 -17.21
C GLU A 334 19.28 4.04 -16.35
N GLU A 335 19.26 5.23 -16.91
CA GLU A 335 19.64 6.43 -16.18
C GLU A 335 18.59 6.80 -15.13
N ILE A 336 17.30 6.72 -15.46
CA ILE A 336 16.18 6.88 -14.49
C ILE A 336 16.31 5.84 -13.37
N ARG A 337 16.49 4.55 -13.71
CA ARG A 337 16.68 3.47 -12.75
C ARG A 337 17.85 3.80 -11.80
N LYS A 338 18.98 4.21 -12.33
CA LYS A 338 20.16 4.56 -11.54
C LYS A 338 19.90 5.76 -10.62
N LEU A 339 19.29 6.83 -11.13
CA LEU A 339 18.97 8.01 -10.33
C LEU A 339 17.98 7.70 -9.19
N MET A 340 17.06 6.78 -9.41
CA MET A 340 16.18 6.28 -8.35
C MET A 340 16.96 5.45 -7.34
N SER A 341 17.74 4.48 -7.78
CA SER A 341 18.50 3.60 -6.89
C SER A 341 19.52 4.37 -6.03
N ASP A 342 20.12 5.41 -6.58
CA ASP A 342 21.15 6.23 -5.93
C ASP A 342 20.57 7.46 -5.20
N ALA A 343 19.23 7.59 -5.12
CA ALA A 343 18.60 8.78 -4.57
C ALA A 343 18.92 9.02 -3.10
N LEU A 344 18.96 7.95 -2.31
CA LEU A 344 19.33 7.99 -0.90
C LEU A 344 20.18 6.74 -0.59
N PRO A 345 21.42 6.90 -0.05
CA PRO A 345 22.29 5.76 0.20
C PRO A 345 21.75 4.88 1.32
N LEU A 346 21.52 3.59 1.03
CA LEU A 346 21.19 2.56 1.99
C LEU A 346 22.34 1.56 2.13
N SER A 347 22.40 0.84 3.26
CA SER A 347 23.37 -0.24 3.48
C SER A 347 22.96 -1.57 2.83
N VAL A 348 21.92 -1.57 2.01
CA VAL A 348 21.45 -2.69 1.21
C VAL A 348 21.17 -2.21 -0.22
N PRO A 349 21.25 -3.07 -1.23
CA PRO A 349 20.93 -2.67 -2.61
C PRO A 349 19.52 -2.09 -2.71
N VAL A 350 19.35 -1.03 -3.49
CA VAL A 350 18.03 -0.48 -3.86
C VAL A 350 17.74 -0.95 -5.29
N VAL A 351 16.67 -1.71 -5.45
CA VAL A 351 16.24 -2.25 -6.74
C VAL A 351 15.04 -1.45 -7.24
N VAL A 352 15.08 -1.08 -8.52
CA VAL A 352 14.00 -0.40 -9.22
C VAL A 352 13.60 -1.25 -10.43
N ASP A 353 12.35 -1.69 -10.42
CA ASP A 353 11.76 -2.44 -11.52
C ASP A 353 11.21 -1.44 -12.55
N CYS A 354 11.57 -1.63 -13.83
CA CYS A 354 11.13 -0.76 -14.91
C CYS A 354 10.42 -1.58 -15.98
N GLY A 355 9.20 -1.16 -16.34
CA GLY A 355 8.43 -1.76 -17.42
C GLY A 355 7.90 -0.70 -18.37
N THR A 356 7.72 -1.06 -19.64
CA THR A 356 7.16 -0.17 -20.68
C THR A 356 5.95 -0.79 -21.33
N GLY A 357 4.96 0.03 -21.71
CA GLY A 357 3.76 -0.46 -22.37
C GLY A 357 3.00 0.66 -23.08
N ASN A 358 1.99 0.26 -23.86
CA ASN A 358 1.10 1.20 -24.53
C ASN A 358 0.12 1.89 -23.58
N ASN A 359 -0.08 1.30 -22.42
CA ASN A 359 -0.92 1.81 -21.34
C ASN A 359 -0.26 1.52 -19.99
N TRP A 360 -0.81 2.12 -18.93
CA TRP A 360 -0.21 2.01 -17.58
C TRP A 360 -0.28 0.58 -17.01
N LEU A 361 -1.28 -0.22 -17.38
CA LEU A 361 -1.36 -1.63 -16.95
C LEU A 361 -0.22 -2.47 -17.55
N GLU A 362 0.09 -2.28 -18.84
CA GLU A 362 1.17 -2.99 -19.53
C GLU A 362 2.55 -2.54 -19.06
N ALA A 363 2.70 -1.30 -18.62
CA ALA A 363 3.97 -0.76 -18.13
C ALA A 363 4.29 -1.20 -16.70
N HIS A 364 3.31 -1.63 -15.91
CA HIS A 364 3.46 -2.07 -14.51
C HIS A 364 3.54 -3.60 -14.42
#